data_6d401a2292684cc4c9131d7de42f1ff2
#
_entry.id   6d401a2292684cc4c9131d7de42f1ff2
#
_cell.length_a   1.000
_cell.length_b   1.000
_cell.length_c   1.000
_cell.angle_alpha   90.00
_cell.angle_beta   90.00
_cell.angle_gamma   90.00
#
_symmetry.space_group_name_H-M   'P 1'
#
loop_
_entity.id
_entity.type
_entity.pdbx_description
1 polymer ?
#
loop_
_entity_poly.entity_id
_entity_poly.type
_entity_poly.pdbx_seq_one_letter_code
_entity_poly.pdbx_strand_id
1 'polypeptide(L)'
;MRKSVLFITLLFAISMAANAQKFALIDTEYIMKNIPAAQSANEQMQEATKKYQAEVEVLAKEAQKMFQDYQAKSSTLSAAQKTKKEDEIVAKEKAAAELKRTYFGPEGELAKMRNKLITPIQDEIYEAVKAVSQQHGYDMVVDRASAAGIIFANPRIDISD
;
A
#
# COMPACT_ATOMS: atom_id res chain seq x y z
N MET A 1 -46.24 4.74 -48.75
CA MET A 1 -45.02 3.93 -48.78
C MET A 1 -43.72 4.74 -48.70
N ARG A 2 -43.50 5.80 -49.48
CA ARG A 2 -42.25 6.61 -49.41
C ARG A 2 -41.99 7.29 -48.04
N LYS A 3 -43.05 7.79 -47.37
CA LYS A 3 -42.92 8.44 -46.05
C LYS A 3 -42.61 7.47 -44.91
N SER A 4 -43.13 6.23 -45.01
CA SER A 4 -42.83 5.16 -44.01
C SER A 4 -41.40 4.64 -44.12
N VAL A 5 -40.83 4.57 -45.32
CA VAL A 5 -39.45 4.16 -45.54
C VAL A 5 -38.49 5.23 -45.01
N LEU A 6 -38.81 6.51 -45.17
CA LEU A 6 -38.00 7.63 -44.64
C LEU A 6 -37.99 7.65 -43.11
N PHE A 7 -39.09 7.28 -42.45
CA PHE A 7 -39.17 7.19 -40.98
C PHE A 7 -38.36 6.01 -40.42
N ILE A 8 -38.37 4.87 -41.11
CA ILE A 8 -37.61 3.69 -40.72
C ILE A 8 -36.11 3.93 -40.89
N THR A 9 -35.68 4.59 -41.95
CA THR A 9 -34.26 4.96 -42.14
C THR A 9 -33.77 5.99 -41.12
N LEU A 10 -34.59 6.90 -40.69
CA LEU A 10 -34.26 7.89 -39.65
C LEU A 10 -34.11 7.22 -38.25
N LEU A 11 -35.02 6.27 -37.94
CA LEU A 11 -34.91 5.49 -36.69
C LEU A 11 -33.66 4.58 -36.64
N PHE A 12 -33.22 4.05 -37.79
CA PHE A 12 -32.00 3.24 -37.90
C PHE A 12 -30.74 4.09 -37.79
N ALA A 13 -30.75 5.34 -38.21
CA ALA A 13 -29.61 6.26 -38.07
C ALA A 13 -29.39 6.71 -36.61
N ILE A 14 -30.43 6.78 -35.80
CA ILE A 14 -30.34 7.17 -34.38
C ILE A 14 -29.79 6.04 -33.53
N SER A 15 -29.96 4.77 -33.92
CA SER A 15 -29.43 3.63 -33.17
C SER A 15 -27.92 3.40 -33.33
N MET A 16 -27.24 4.11 -34.22
CA MET A 16 -25.78 4.01 -34.40
C MET A 16 -24.96 4.95 -33.49
N ALA A 17 -25.60 5.78 -32.68
CA ALA A 17 -24.93 6.63 -31.70
C ALA A 17 -24.86 6.02 -30.31
N ALA A 18 -24.94 4.71 -30.17
CA ALA A 18 -24.58 4.04 -28.93
C ALA A 18 -23.07 4.20 -28.71
N ASN A 19 -22.68 5.22 -27.99
CA ASN A 19 -21.34 5.31 -27.46
C ASN A 19 -21.09 4.06 -26.60
N ALA A 20 -20.43 3.08 -27.18
CA ALA A 20 -19.98 1.94 -26.40
C ALA A 20 -19.01 2.46 -25.33
N GLN A 21 -19.38 2.31 -24.08
CA GLN A 21 -18.50 2.67 -22.96
C GLN A 21 -17.14 1.99 -23.17
N LYS A 22 -16.10 2.77 -23.17
CA LYS A 22 -14.73 2.26 -23.34
C LYS A 22 -14.09 2.05 -21.98
N PHE A 23 -13.70 0.83 -21.73
CA PHE A 23 -12.96 0.44 -20.52
C PHE A 23 -11.52 0.14 -20.88
N ALA A 24 -10.61 0.47 -19.96
CA ALA A 24 -9.22 0.07 -20.03
C ALA A 24 -8.79 -0.56 -18.70
N LEU A 25 -7.69 -1.30 -18.75
CA LEU A 25 -7.03 -1.87 -17.59
C LEU A 25 -5.62 -1.32 -17.49
N ILE A 26 -5.16 -1.20 -16.26
CA ILE A 26 -3.75 -0.99 -15.93
C ILE A 26 -3.32 -2.03 -14.90
N ASP A 27 -2.02 -2.22 -14.78
CA ASP A 27 -1.37 -2.96 -13.72
C ASP A 27 -0.41 -2.01 -13.00
N THR A 28 -0.88 -1.40 -11.92
CA THR A 28 -0.06 -0.45 -11.16
C THR A 28 1.19 -1.09 -10.57
N GLU A 29 1.17 -2.40 -10.26
CA GLU A 29 2.34 -3.12 -9.78
C GLU A 29 3.40 -3.26 -10.89
N TYR A 30 2.96 -3.59 -12.12
CA TYR A 30 3.84 -3.62 -13.29
C TYR A 30 4.43 -2.24 -13.58
N ILE A 31 3.59 -1.20 -13.62
CA ILE A 31 4.03 0.19 -13.86
C ILE A 31 5.07 0.61 -12.81
N MET A 32 4.77 0.41 -11.53
CA MET A 32 5.69 0.75 -10.43
C MET A 32 7.03 0.01 -10.54
N LYS A 33 7.04 -1.25 -10.99
CA LYS A 33 8.28 -2.02 -11.21
C LYS A 33 9.15 -1.45 -12.33
N ASN A 34 8.56 -0.76 -13.29
CA ASN A 34 9.27 -0.17 -14.43
C ASN A 34 9.69 1.30 -14.20
N ILE A 35 9.28 1.91 -13.08
CA ILE A 35 9.70 3.28 -12.72
C ILE A 35 10.94 3.22 -11.80
N PRO A 36 12.12 3.73 -12.23
CA PRO A 36 13.34 3.70 -11.43
C PRO A 36 13.18 4.38 -10.06
N ALA A 37 12.43 5.49 -10.00
CA ALA A 37 12.15 6.19 -8.75
C ALA A 37 11.35 5.32 -7.77
N ALA A 38 10.40 4.52 -8.25
CA ALA A 38 9.64 3.59 -7.43
C ALA A 38 10.49 2.43 -6.90
N GLN A 39 11.40 1.92 -7.73
CA GLN A 39 12.37 0.89 -7.29
C GLN A 39 13.25 1.43 -6.16
N SER A 40 13.85 2.62 -6.34
CA SER A 40 14.66 3.27 -5.30
C SER A 40 13.86 3.56 -4.03
N ALA A 41 12.62 4.02 -4.14
CA ALA A 41 11.75 4.24 -3.01
C ALA A 41 11.46 2.95 -2.23
N ASN A 42 11.19 1.84 -2.94
CA ASN A 42 10.97 0.53 -2.34
C ASN A 42 12.22 0.02 -1.62
N GLU A 43 13.41 0.18 -2.20
CA GLU A 43 14.68 -0.18 -1.56
C GLU A 43 14.88 0.59 -0.25
N GLN A 44 14.71 1.91 -0.27
CA GLN A 44 14.80 2.75 0.92
C GLN A 44 13.80 2.33 2.00
N MET A 45 12.56 2.01 1.62
CA MET A 45 11.53 1.51 2.54
C MET A 45 11.91 0.16 3.16
N GLN A 46 12.50 -0.75 2.38
CA GLN A 46 12.96 -2.05 2.88
C GLN A 46 14.13 -1.90 3.86
N GLU A 47 15.11 -1.05 3.54
CA GLU A 47 16.24 -0.77 4.41
C GLU A 47 15.79 -0.15 5.73
N ALA A 48 14.92 0.86 5.68
CA ALA A 48 14.35 1.49 6.87
C ALA A 48 13.57 0.47 7.70
N THR A 49 12.77 -0.39 7.08
CA THR A 49 12.01 -1.45 7.75
C THR A 49 12.92 -2.39 8.50
N LYS A 50 13.99 -2.90 7.86
CA LYS A 50 14.98 -3.78 8.48
C LYS A 50 15.68 -3.10 9.66
N LYS A 51 16.08 -1.85 9.50
CA LYS A 51 16.72 -1.06 10.56
C LYS A 51 15.80 -0.92 11.76
N TYR A 52 14.56 -0.47 11.54
CA TYR A 52 13.59 -0.25 12.62
C TYR A 52 13.19 -1.56 13.32
N GLN A 53 13.07 -2.66 12.58
CA GLN A 53 12.85 -3.99 13.17
C GLN A 53 13.99 -4.39 14.09
N ALA A 54 15.23 -4.22 13.65
CA ALA A 54 16.41 -4.55 14.46
C ALA A 54 16.48 -3.71 15.75
N GLU A 55 16.17 -2.41 15.68
CA GLU A 55 16.16 -1.54 16.87
C GLU A 55 15.08 -1.96 17.89
N VAL A 56 13.88 -2.27 17.43
CA VAL A 56 12.80 -2.77 18.30
C VAL A 56 13.18 -4.14 18.90
N GLU A 57 13.77 -5.02 18.10
CA GLU A 57 14.18 -6.36 18.53
C GLU A 57 15.25 -6.31 19.64
N VAL A 58 16.19 -5.36 19.57
CA VAL A 58 17.20 -5.17 20.61
C VAL A 58 16.52 -4.89 21.95
N LEU A 59 15.59 -3.94 22.03
CA LEU A 59 14.89 -3.62 23.27
C LEU A 59 14.03 -4.78 23.77
N ALA A 60 13.36 -5.49 22.86
CA ALA A 60 12.55 -6.65 23.22
C ALA A 60 13.41 -7.79 23.78
N LYS A 61 14.57 -8.06 23.17
CA LYS A 61 15.54 -9.07 23.69
C LYS A 61 16.12 -8.67 25.04
N GLU A 62 16.40 -7.38 25.24
CA GLU A 62 16.86 -6.89 26.55
C GLU A 62 15.78 -7.10 27.62
N ALA A 63 14.54 -6.78 27.35
CA ALA A 63 13.42 -7.02 28.28
C ALA A 63 13.28 -8.51 28.61
N GLN A 64 13.33 -9.36 27.58
CA GLN A 64 13.26 -10.81 27.74
C GLN A 64 14.40 -11.35 28.60
N LYS A 65 15.63 -10.88 28.38
CA LYS A 65 16.78 -11.26 29.18
C LYS A 65 16.62 -10.81 30.65
N MET A 66 16.18 -9.57 30.86
CA MET A 66 15.91 -9.06 32.22
C MET A 66 14.87 -9.92 32.93
N PHE A 67 13.82 -10.36 32.25
CA PHE A 67 12.81 -11.26 32.81
C PHE A 67 13.36 -12.64 33.13
N GLN A 68 14.18 -13.24 32.26
CA GLN A 68 14.83 -14.52 32.52
C GLN A 68 15.78 -14.42 33.72
N ASP A 69 16.59 -13.37 33.81
CA ASP A 69 17.50 -13.13 34.94
C ASP A 69 16.71 -12.93 36.25
N TYR A 70 15.58 -12.26 36.20
CA TYR A 70 14.65 -12.09 37.32
C TYR A 70 14.10 -13.44 37.79
N GLN A 71 13.58 -14.24 36.89
CA GLN A 71 13.05 -15.57 37.22
C GLN A 71 14.10 -16.45 37.88
N ALA A 72 15.32 -16.49 37.36
CA ALA A 72 16.41 -17.29 37.89
C ALA A 72 16.84 -16.89 39.32
N LYS A 73 16.68 -15.59 39.67
CA LYS A 73 17.13 -15.03 40.96
C LYS A 73 16.00 -14.72 41.93
N SER A 74 14.74 -14.88 41.51
CA SER A 74 13.57 -14.41 42.26
C SER A 74 13.47 -15.00 43.69
N SER A 75 13.93 -16.24 43.91
CA SER A 75 13.94 -16.87 45.23
C SER A 75 14.90 -16.23 46.26
N THR A 76 15.92 -15.53 45.77
CA THR A 76 16.96 -14.90 46.59
C THR A 76 16.75 -13.41 46.81
N LEU A 77 15.78 -12.80 46.12
CA LEU A 77 15.49 -11.37 46.18
C LEU A 77 14.53 -11.04 47.34
N SER A 78 14.78 -9.92 48.01
CA SER A 78 13.80 -9.31 48.93
C SER A 78 12.58 -8.77 48.19
N ALA A 79 11.46 -8.53 48.88
CA ALA A 79 10.25 -8.00 48.31
C ALA A 79 10.49 -6.66 47.53
N ALA A 80 11.24 -5.73 48.15
CA ALA A 80 11.59 -4.46 47.53
C ALA A 80 12.45 -4.62 46.26
N GLN A 81 13.36 -5.60 46.24
CA GLN A 81 14.18 -5.89 45.06
C GLN A 81 13.35 -6.52 43.93
N LYS A 82 12.38 -7.37 44.28
CA LYS A 82 11.44 -7.93 43.27
C LYS A 82 10.64 -6.83 42.59
N THR A 83 9.95 -5.98 43.36
CA THR A 83 9.16 -4.87 42.81
C THR A 83 10.01 -3.99 41.91
N LYS A 84 11.23 -3.62 42.36
CA LYS A 84 12.13 -2.81 41.54
C LYS A 84 12.49 -3.48 40.21
N LYS A 85 12.77 -4.79 40.22
CA LYS A 85 13.09 -5.55 39.01
C LYS A 85 11.90 -5.71 38.07
N GLU A 86 10.71 -5.93 38.60
CA GLU A 86 9.47 -5.99 37.84
C GLU A 86 9.18 -4.64 37.15
N ASP A 87 9.34 -3.53 37.89
CA ASP A 87 9.17 -2.19 37.33
C ASP A 87 10.18 -1.89 36.21
N GLU A 88 11.46 -2.28 36.39
CA GLU A 88 12.50 -2.15 35.36
C GLU A 88 12.15 -2.94 34.08
N ILE A 89 11.64 -4.17 34.21
CA ILE A 89 11.22 -5.02 33.11
C ILE A 89 10.03 -4.39 32.37
N VAL A 90 8.99 -4.01 33.12
CA VAL A 90 7.80 -3.36 32.56
C VAL A 90 8.16 -2.05 31.83
N ALA A 91 9.07 -1.26 32.40
CA ALA A 91 9.55 -0.04 31.73
C ALA A 91 10.25 -0.36 30.40
N LYS A 92 11.07 -1.41 30.35
CA LYS A 92 11.77 -1.84 29.13
C LYS A 92 10.81 -2.37 28.07
N GLU A 93 9.80 -3.16 28.48
CA GLU A 93 8.74 -3.65 27.57
C GLU A 93 7.93 -2.50 27.00
N LYS A 94 7.54 -1.52 27.82
CA LYS A 94 6.86 -0.31 27.37
C LYS A 94 7.70 0.47 26.36
N ALA A 95 9.00 0.63 26.63
CA ALA A 95 9.90 1.33 25.70
C ALA A 95 9.98 0.62 24.33
N ALA A 96 10.05 -0.72 24.32
CA ALA A 96 10.02 -1.49 23.08
C ALA A 96 8.68 -1.33 22.32
N ALA A 97 7.56 -1.34 23.05
CA ALA A 97 6.23 -1.15 22.46
C ALA A 97 6.04 0.27 21.89
N GLU A 98 6.52 1.29 22.61
CA GLU A 98 6.48 2.68 22.14
C GLU A 98 7.37 2.89 20.91
N LEU A 99 8.59 2.34 20.91
CA LEU A 99 9.47 2.41 19.76
C LEU A 99 8.85 1.73 18.54
N LYS A 100 8.24 0.55 18.73
CA LYS A 100 7.49 -0.13 17.67
C LYS A 100 6.36 0.74 17.12
N ARG A 101 5.61 1.41 17.98
CA ARG A 101 4.53 2.33 17.57
C ARG A 101 5.08 3.54 16.82
N THR A 102 6.21 4.09 17.27
CA THR A 102 6.88 5.22 16.60
C THR A 102 7.29 4.87 15.18
N TYR A 103 7.79 3.66 14.95
CA TYR A 103 8.25 3.25 13.63
C TYR A 103 7.15 2.69 12.74
N PHE A 104 6.28 1.83 13.28
CA PHE A 104 5.31 1.02 12.52
C PHE A 104 3.85 1.44 12.75
N GLY A 105 3.60 2.44 13.57
CA GLY A 105 2.25 2.94 13.82
C GLY A 105 1.65 3.61 12.58
N PRO A 106 0.32 3.89 12.58
CA PRO A 106 -0.37 4.53 11.45
C PRO A 106 0.24 5.85 11.00
N GLU A 107 0.79 6.62 11.95
CA GLU A 107 1.51 7.88 11.70
C GLU A 107 3.01 7.76 12.04
N GLY A 108 3.53 6.55 12.03
CA GLY A 108 4.92 6.26 12.34
C GLY A 108 5.87 6.66 11.22
N GLU A 109 7.17 6.49 11.48
CA GLU A 109 8.22 6.91 10.55
C GLU A 109 8.11 6.21 9.18
N LEU A 110 7.73 4.92 9.13
CA LEU A 110 7.52 4.22 7.86
C LEU A 110 6.32 4.76 7.08
N ALA A 111 5.23 5.13 7.76
CA ALA A 111 4.08 5.74 7.10
C ALA A 111 4.43 7.11 6.50
N LYS A 112 5.16 7.94 7.26
CA LYS A 112 5.67 9.23 6.77
C LYS A 112 6.61 9.06 5.58
N MET A 113 7.54 8.09 5.66
CA MET A 113 8.47 7.78 4.57
C MET A 113 7.72 7.34 3.33
N ARG A 114 6.73 6.45 3.46
CA ARG A 114 5.88 6.03 2.36
C ARG A 114 5.18 7.22 1.68
N ASN A 115 4.53 8.08 2.48
CA ASN A 115 3.84 9.25 1.95
C ASN A 115 4.81 10.18 1.21
N LYS A 116 6.04 10.31 1.68
CA LYS A 116 7.05 11.14 1.05
C LYS A 116 7.61 10.55 -0.26
N LEU A 117 7.80 9.23 -0.31
CA LEU A 117 8.51 8.57 -1.41
C LEU A 117 7.56 7.96 -2.45
N ILE A 118 6.48 7.34 -2.02
CA ILE A 118 5.60 6.53 -2.89
C ILE A 118 4.40 7.35 -3.37
N THR A 119 3.79 8.16 -2.50
CA THR A 119 2.58 8.91 -2.88
C THR A 119 2.80 9.81 -4.10
N PRO A 120 3.90 10.58 -4.22
CA PRO A 120 4.12 11.41 -5.40
C PRO A 120 4.17 10.58 -6.70
N ILE A 121 4.77 9.39 -6.65
CA ILE A 121 4.85 8.50 -7.82
C ILE A 121 3.46 7.98 -8.20
N GLN A 122 2.64 7.63 -7.21
CA GLN A 122 1.25 7.23 -7.45
C GLN A 122 0.43 8.36 -8.06
N ASP A 123 0.64 9.59 -7.62
CA ASP A 123 -0.01 10.77 -8.18
C ASP A 123 0.40 11.01 -9.65
N GLU A 124 1.68 10.83 -9.98
CA GLU A 124 2.18 10.91 -11.37
C GLU A 124 1.56 9.81 -12.25
N ILE A 125 1.46 8.58 -11.77
CA ILE A 125 0.78 7.49 -12.48
C ILE A 125 -0.69 7.84 -12.71
N TYR A 126 -1.37 8.36 -11.69
CA TYR A 126 -2.77 8.76 -11.80
C TYR A 126 -2.98 9.84 -12.87
N GLU A 127 -2.16 10.90 -12.87
CA GLU A 127 -2.27 11.97 -13.88
C GLU A 127 -1.92 11.46 -15.29
N ALA A 128 -0.97 10.54 -15.44
CA ALA A 128 -0.66 9.90 -16.72
C ALA A 128 -1.85 9.07 -17.22
N VAL A 129 -2.42 8.21 -16.37
CA VAL A 129 -3.62 7.42 -16.70
C VAL A 129 -4.80 8.29 -17.08
N LYS A 130 -5.02 9.38 -16.36
CA LYS A 130 -6.08 10.36 -16.65
C LYS A 130 -5.87 11.03 -18.01
N ALA A 131 -4.64 11.43 -18.34
CA ALA A 131 -4.33 12.03 -19.64
C ALA A 131 -4.57 11.05 -20.79
N VAL A 132 -4.10 9.80 -20.67
CA VAL A 132 -4.33 8.74 -21.65
C VAL A 132 -5.83 8.45 -21.79
N SER A 133 -6.56 8.39 -20.67
CA SER A 133 -8.01 8.18 -20.68
C SER A 133 -8.77 9.25 -21.43
N GLN A 134 -8.43 10.51 -21.21
CA GLN A 134 -9.03 11.64 -21.92
C GLN A 134 -8.71 11.61 -23.42
N GLN A 135 -7.47 11.29 -23.77
CA GLN A 135 -7.03 11.22 -25.16
C GLN A 135 -7.74 10.11 -25.95
N HIS A 136 -7.96 8.95 -25.32
CA HIS A 136 -8.54 7.77 -25.98
C HIS A 136 -10.04 7.61 -25.74
N GLY A 137 -10.63 8.47 -24.89
CA GLY A 137 -12.06 8.43 -24.54
C GLY A 137 -12.43 7.19 -23.74
N TYR A 138 -11.61 6.81 -22.76
CA TYR A 138 -11.96 5.79 -21.79
C TYR A 138 -12.86 6.39 -20.72
N ASP A 139 -13.99 5.73 -20.47
CA ASP A 139 -14.93 6.13 -19.43
C ASP A 139 -14.51 5.64 -18.04
N MET A 140 -13.76 4.50 -18.01
CA MET A 140 -13.26 3.90 -16.78
C MET A 140 -11.94 3.18 -17.06
N VAL A 141 -11.01 3.32 -16.13
CA VAL A 141 -9.77 2.52 -16.07
C VAL A 141 -9.77 1.76 -14.76
N VAL A 142 -9.52 0.48 -14.80
CA VAL A 142 -9.48 -0.41 -13.63
C VAL A 142 -8.08 -0.92 -13.43
N ASP A 143 -7.58 -0.80 -12.20
CA ASP A 143 -6.30 -1.38 -11.82
C ASP A 143 -6.47 -2.87 -11.50
N ARG A 144 -5.93 -3.74 -12.35
CA ARG A 144 -6.02 -5.20 -12.16
C ARG A 144 -5.15 -5.70 -11.01
N ALA A 145 -4.11 -4.98 -10.61
CA ALA A 145 -3.28 -5.37 -9.48
C ALA A 145 -4.06 -5.29 -8.15
N SER A 146 -5.02 -4.38 -8.06
CA SER A 146 -5.86 -4.18 -6.87
C SER A 146 -7.26 -4.79 -6.97
N ALA A 147 -7.71 -5.16 -8.18
CA ALA A 147 -9.08 -5.62 -8.42
C ALA A 147 -9.23 -7.14 -8.27
N ALA A 148 -9.66 -7.58 -7.10
CA ALA A 148 -9.85 -9.01 -6.77
C ALA A 148 -10.95 -9.73 -7.58
N GLY A 149 -11.69 -9.03 -8.45
CA GLY A 149 -12.84 -9.58 -9.18
C GLY A 149 -12.64 -9.79 -10.68
N ILE A 150 -11.47 -9.46 -11.25
CA ILE A 150 -11.23 -9.66 -12.69
C ILE A 150 -10.70 -11.07 -12.92
N ILE A 151 -11.56 -11.95 -13.47
CA ILE A 151 -11.19 -13.33 -13.80
C ILE A 151 -10.51 -13.40 -15.18
N PHE A 152 -10.96 -12.56 -16.13
CA PHE A 152 -10.43 -12.49 -17.47
C PHE A 152 -10.55 -11.06 -18.01
N ALA A 153 -9.52 -10.63 -18.71
CA ALA A 153 -9.53 -9.40 -19.50
C ALA A 153 -8.78 -9.62 -20.81
N ASN A 154 -9.31 -9.03 -21.89
CA ASN A 154 -8.61 -9.08 -23.18
C ASN A 154 -7.32 -8.22 -23.09
N PRO A 155 -6.14 -8.73 -23.46
CA PRO A 155 -4.90 -7.93 -23.44
C PRO A 155 -4.95 -6.62 -24.23
N ARG A 156 -5.87 -6.51 -25.20
CA ARG A 156 -6.03 -5.28 -26.02
C ARG A 156 -6.53 -4.07 -25.23
N ILE A 157 -7.14 -4.28 -24.06
CA ILE A 157 -7.61 -3.21 -23.20
C ILE A 157 -6.63 -2.84 -22.08
N ASP A 158 -5.51 -3.54 -22.00
CA ASP A 158 -4.40 -3.22 -21.08
C ASP A 158 -3.57 -2.09 -21.69
N ILE A 159 -3.40 -1.03 -20.90
CA ILE A 159 -2.68 0.20 -21.26
C ILE A 159 -1.54 0.50 -20.28
N SER A 160 -0.97 -0.53 -19.67
CA SER A 160 0.08 -0.41 -18.64
C SER A 160 1.46 0.01 -19.17
N ASP A 161 1.70 -0.10 -20.49
CA ASP A 161 2.96 0.24 -21.17
C ASP A 161 3.08 1.71 -21.49
#